data_cea179ea6132d73ff0e68e51058f47a2
#
_entry.id   cea179ea6132d73ff0e68e51058f47a2
#
_cell.length_a   1.000
_cell.length_b   1.000
_cell.length_c   1.000
_cell.angle_alpha   90.00
_cell.angle_beta   90.00
_cell.angle_gamma   90.00
#
_symmetry.space_group_name_H-M   'P 1'
#
loop_
_entity.id
_entity.type
_entity.pdbx_description
1 polymer ?
#
loop_
_entity_poly.entity_id
_entity_poly.type
_entity_poly.pdbx_seq_one_letter_code
_entity_poly.pdbx_strand_id
1 'polypeptide(L)'
;MDVEAGTRRKRFGSLVIDIEPLRNAPFRRLWAGTAVTAIGSQLTTVAVPKQVFDLTGSSAWVGLTGAVALVPLLVFGLWGGAIADTVDRRKLLIFGNTGIALVSAMLWVQAALNLGSVWLVLVLLAFNQAFFAINMPTRGAIVARLVAPELLPAATALTSTMNMFGTVFGPMAAGALMPVLGLPTLYLLDSIALVITLYPVWRLPALPPLSGQVRRAGLRDVFDGFRYMATQKVLLASFVVDIIAMVAGMPRALFPEMAERTFGDPHGGGLALGWLFAAIPIGSVVIGLLSGWLGRVRRQGVAVVVAISLWGLGVAGFGLAGSLWLAVAFLVIGGAADMVSAIYRQSILQVAATDEMRGRMSGAFIVVVAGGPRIADVVHGWTGAAVGTRAAATGGGLLVVVLIAVAVAALPAFWRYRAAAVK
;
A
#
# COMPACT_ATOMS: atom_id res chain seq x y z
N MET A 1 28.04 40.84 10.73
CA MET A 1 28.04 40.06 9.45
C MET A 1 27.94 38.56 9.66
N ASP A 2 27.86 38.06 10.91
CA ASP A 2 27.86 36.60 11.21
C ASP A 2 26.49 35.98 11.51
N VAL A 3 25.42 36.79 11.59
CA VAL A 3 24.06 36.29 11.88
C VAL A 3 23.35 35.77 10.61
N GLU A 4 23.68 36.28 9.42
CA GLU A 4 23.08 35.84 8.15
C GLU A 4 23.65 34.51 7.61
N ALA A 5 24.90 34.18 7.94
CA ALA A 5 25.53 32.94 7.51
C ALA A 5 24.97 31.71 8.26
N GLY A 6 24.54 31.89 9.51
CA GLY A 6 23.93 30.81 10.32
C GLY A 6 22.51 30.41 9.86
N THR A 7 21.75 31.36 9.33
CA THR A 7 20.37 31.12 8.84
C THR A 7 20.33 30.48 7.47
N ARG A 8 21.32 30.72 6.60
CA ARG A 8 21.40 30.04 5.29
C ARG A 8 21.81 28.56 5.41
N ARG A 9 22.70 28.21 6.34
CA ARG A 9 23.11 26.82 6.59
C ARG A 9 21.97 25.97 7.16
N LYS A 10 21.10 26.55 8.01
CA LYS A 10 19.87 25.84 8.50
C LYS A 10 18.82 25.63 7.41
N ARG A 11 18.72 26.49 6.39
CA ARG A 11 17.77 26.35 5.29
C ARG A 11 18.13 25.24 4.28
N PHE A 12 19.41 24.97 4.04
CA PHE A 12 19.84 23.87 3.18
C PHE A 12 19.80 22.52 3.91
N GLY A 13 20.04 22.48 5.21
CA GLY A 13 19.90 21.25 6.04
C GLY A 13 18.46 20.78 6.20
N SER A 14 17.44 21.64 5.96
CA SER A 14 16.02 21.28 6.07
C SER A 14 15.45 20.56 4.83
N LEU A 15 16.23 20.45 3.75
CA LEU A 15 15.84 19.74 2.51
C LEU A 15 16.33 18.29 2.48
N VAL A 16 17.21 17.90 3.39
CA VAL A 16 17.75 16.53 3.48
C VAL A 16 17.06 15.80 4.64
N ILE A 17 16.73 14.54 4.42
CA ILE A 17 16.15 13.69 5.48
C ILE A 17 17.12 13.67 6.67
N ASP A 18 16.62 14.00 7.85
CA ASP A 18 17.38 13.95 9.08
C ASP A 18 17.68 12.49 9.45
N ILE A 19 18.95 12.16 9.51
CA ILE A 19 19.45 10.81 9.82
C ILE A 19 19.80 10.63 11.32
N GLU A 20 19.56 11.64 12.15
CA GLU A 20 19.85 11.59 13.58
C GLU A 20 19.20 10.38 14.29
N PRO A 21 17.96 9.94 13.96
CA PRO A 21 17.38 8.74 14.54
C PRO A 21 18.23 7.47 14.37
N LEU A 22 19.05 7.39 13.30
CA LEU A 22 19.94 6.25 13.05
C LEU A 22 21.11 6.14 14.04
N ARG A 23 21.39 7.18 14.84
CA ARG A 23 22.36 7.12 15.94
C ARG A 23 21.86 6.22 17.06
N ASN A 24 20.55 6.07 17.22
CA ASN A 24 19.96 5.10 18.14
C ASN A 24 20.13 3.67 17.59
N ALA A 25 20.94 2.86 18.24
CA ALA A 25 21.28 1.51 17.77
C ALA A 25 20.07 0.57 17.63
N PRO A 26 19.09 0.52 18.56
CA PRO A 26 17.84 -0.24 18.38
C PRO A 26 17.05 0.21 17.15
N PHE A 27 16.86 1.51 16.95
CA PHE A 27 16.15 2.04 15.77
C PHE A 27 16.89 1.72 14.47
N ARG A 28 18.21 1.94 14.43
CA ARG A 28 19.04 1.64 13.26
C ARG A 28 18.94 0.18 12.83
N ARG A 29 18.96 -0.76 13.81
CA ARG A 29 18.82 -2.20 13.54
C ARG A 29 17.45 -2.53 12.98
N LEU A 30 16.37 -1.98 13.55
CA LEU A 30 15.01 -2.16 13.05
C LEU A 30 14.85 -1.58 11.65
N TRP A 31 15.39 -0.39 11.42
CA TRP A 31 15.33 0.31 10.13
C TRP A 31 16.07 -0.47 9.03
N ALA A 32 17.30 -0.95 9.31
CA ALA A 32 18.06 -1.76 8.37
C ALA A 32 17.33 -3.08 8.03
N GLY A 33 16.75 -3.75 9.04
CA GLY A 33 15.91 -4.93 8.80
C GLY A 33 14.69 -4.61 7.95
N THR A 34 14.04 -3.47 8.20
CA THR A 34 12.88 -3.03 7.38
C THR A 34 13.29 -2.78 5.93
N ALA A 35 14.47 -2.23 5.66
CA ALA A 35 14.96 -2.02 4.29
C ALA A 35 15.10 -3.34 3.53
N VAL A 36 15.64 -4.38 4.16
CA VAL A 36 15.78 -5.72 3.56
C VAL A 36 14.41 -6.34 3.27
N THR A 37 13.50 -6.31 4.26
CA THR A 37 12.16 -6.89 4.11
C THR A 37 11.26 -6.07 3.19
N ALA A 38 11.48 -4.77 3.05
CA ALA A 38 10.71 -3.93 2.12
C ALA A 38 10.88 -4.36 0.65
N ILE A 39 12.07 -4.84 0.28
CA ILE A 39 12.31 -5.41 -1.06
C ILE A 39 11.82 -6.86 -1.10
N GLY A 40 12.21 -7.70 -0.11
CA GLY A 40 11.86 -9.13 -0.08
C GLY A 40 10.35 -9.38 -0.19
N SER A 41 9.54 -8.68 0.62
CA SER A 41 8.09 -8.84 0.59
C SER A 41 7.43 -8.48 -0.75
N GLN A 42 8.05 -7.58 -1.53
CA GLN A 42 7.56 -7.25 -2.86
C GLN A 42 7.84 -8.36 -3.87
N LEU A 43 8.90 -9.17 -3.67
CA LEU A 43 9.13 -10.35 -4.50
C LEU A 43 7.94 -11.31 -4.41
N THR A 44 7.49 -11.63 -3.20
CA THR A 44 6.30 -12.46 -2.97
C THR A 44 5.02 -11.78 -3.49
N THR A 45 4.88 -10.46 -3.35
CA THR A 45 3.73 -9.69 -3.84
C THR A 45 3.55 -9.79 -5.36
N VAL A 46 4.65 -9.88 -6.12
CA VAL A 46 4.63 -10.07 -7.58
C VAL A 46 4.52 -11.55 -7.95
N ALA A 47 5.24 -12.42 -7.20
CA ALA A 47 5.31 -13.85 -7.51
C ALA A 47 3.99 -14.59 -7.31
N VAL A 48 3.23 -14.28 -6.25
CA VAL A 48 1.95 -14.98 -5.97
C VAL A 48 0.92 -14.78 -7.08
N PRO A 49 0.56 -13.54 -7.52
CA PRO A 49 -0.36 -13.35 -8.64
C PRO A 49 0.12 -14.01 -9.94
N LYS A 50 1.44 -13.97 -10.21
CA LYS A 50 2.01 -14.62 -11.39
C LYS A 50 1.90 -16.14 -11.30
N GLN A 51 2.25 -16.76 -10.18
CA GLN A 51 2.11 -18.20 -9.99
C GLN A 51 0.66 -18.66 -10.13
N VAL A 52 -0.29 -17.91 -9.54
CA VAL A 52 -1.71 -18.22 -9.69
C VAL A 52 -2.15 -18.14 -11.14
N PHE A 53 -1.68 -17.14 -11.89
CA PHE A 53 -1.96 -17.05 -13.32
C PHE A 53 -1.34 -18.21 -14.11
N ASP A 54 -0.08 -18.56 -13.84
CA ASP A 54 0.62 -19.66 -14.50
C ASP A 54 -0.08 -21.01 -14.29
N LEU A 55 -0.64 -21.23 -13.09
CA LEU A 55 -1.35 -22.46 -12.75
C LEU A 55 -2.76 -22.53 -13.35
N THR A 56 -3.40 -21.40 -13.62
CA THR A 56 -4.83 -21.37 -13.96
C THR A 56 -5.14 -20.79 -15.33
N GLY A 57 -4.22 -19.99 -15.89
CA GLY A 57 -4.43 -19.24 -17.14
C GLY A 57 -5.52 -18.18 -17.05
N SER A 58 -5.96 -17.76 -15.85
CA SER A 58 -7.16 -16.95 -15.67
C SER A 58 -6.92 -15.79 -14.68
N SER A 59 -7.24 -14.59 -15.13
CA SER A 59 -7.24 -13.39 -14.28
C SER A 59 -8.29 -13.45 -13.16
N ALA A 60 -9.37 -14.25 -13.29
CA ALA A 60 -10.35 -14.45 -12.23
C ALA A 60 -9.71 -15.12 -10.99
N TRP A 61 -8.84 -16.10 -11.18
CA TRP A 61 -8.11 -16.74 -10.09
C TRP A 61 -7.09 -15.80 -9.47
N VAL A 62 -6.45 -14.95 -10.29
CA VAL A 62 -5.60 -13.87 -9.76
C VAL A 62 -6.44 -12.92 -8.91
N GLY A 63 -7.63 -12.54 -9.37
CA GLY A 63 -8.57 -11.72 -8.59
C GLY A 63 -8.98 -12.36 -7.26
N LEU A 64 -9.14 -13.70 -7.21
CA LEU A 64 -9.47 -14.41 -5.98
C LEU A 64 -8.39 -14.25 -4.90
N THR A 65 -7.12 -14.01 -5.27
CA THR A 65 -6.07 -13.67 -4.30
C THR A 65 -6.43 -12.45 -3.47
N GLY A 66 -7.11 -11.47 -4.05
CA GLY A 66 -7.63 -10.30 -3.35
C GLY A 66 -8.65 -10.67 -2.28
N ALA A 67 -9.66 -11.49 -2.63
CA ALA A 67 -10.67 -11.94 -1.67
C ALA A 67 -10.06 -12.75 -0.52
N VAL A 68 -9.15 -13.68 -0.85
CA VAL A 68 -8.45 -14.53 0.13
C VAL A 68 -7.56 -13.70 1.05
N ALA A 69 -6.93 -12.64 0.54
CA ALA A 69 -6.11 -11.74 1.35
C ALA A 69 -6.95 -10.79 2.22
N LEU A 70 -8.15 -10.40 1.77
CA LEU A 70 -9.00 -9.42 2.45
C LEU A 70 -9.47 -9.93 3.82
N VAL A 71 -9.97 -11.17 3.89
CA VAL A 71 -10.56 -11.72 5.12
C VAL A 71 -9.55 -11.72 6.28
N PRO A 72 -8.35 -12.34 6.15
CA PRO A 72 -7.35 -12.30 7.22
C PRO A 72 -6.89 -10.86 7.54
N LEU A 73 -6.75 -10.00 6.52
CA LEU A 73 -6.34 -8.61 6.71
C LEU A 73 -7.33 -7.85 7.60
N LEU A 74 -8.62 -7.99 7.38
CA LEU A 74 -9.64 -7.33 8.19
C LEU A 74 -9.74 -7.94 9.59
N VAL A 75 -9.79 -9.26 9.70
CA VAL A 75 -9.93 -9.96 10.97
C VAL A 75 -8.71 -9.69 11.87
N PHE A 76 -7.52 -9.99 11.38
CA PHE A 76 -6.31 -9.87 12.18
C PHE A 76 -5.76 -8.44 12.24
N GLY A 77 -6.13 -7.56 11.32
CA GLY A 77 -5.80 -6.13 11.41
C GLY A 77 -6.52 -5.45 12.57
N LEU A 78 -7.80 -5.78 12.79
CA LEU A 78 -8.58 -5.28 13.92
C LEU A 78 -8.16 -5.93 15.25
N TRP A 79 -7.95 -7.24 15.27
CA TRP A 79 -7.50 -7.96 16.47
C TRP A 79 -6.03 -7.73 16.79
N GLY A 80 -5.19 -7.56 15.76
CA GLY A 80 -3.77 -7.32 15.93
C GLY A 80 -3.45 -6.08 16.74
N GLY A 81 -4.21 -5.00 16.57
CA GLY A 81 -4.12 -3.81 17.41
C GLY A 81 -4.42 -4.10 18.88
N ALA A 82 -5.53 -4.81 19.15
CA ALA A 82 -5.92 -5.20 20.51
C ALA A 82 -4.90 -6.14 21.16
N ILE A 83 -4.33 -7.08 20.39
CA ILE A 83 -3.28 -7.99 20.89
C ILE A 83 -1.98 -7.21 21.15
N ALA A 84 -1.60 -6.26 20.29
CA ALA A 84 -0.41 -5.42 20.47
C ALA A 84 -0.45 -4.55 21.74
N ASP A 85 -1.64 -4.29 22.25
CA ASP A 85 -1.84 -3.55 23.52
C ASP A 85 -1.75 -4.43 24.77
N THR A 86 -1.85 -5.76 24.63
CA THR A 86 -1.84 -6.71 25.77
C THR A 86 -0.57 -7.55 25.86
N VAL A 87 0.19 -7.65 24.77
CA VAL A 87 1.40 -8.49 24.66
C VAL A 87 2.63 -7.61 24.44
N ASP A 88 3.81 -8.10 24.85
CA ASP A 88 5.08 -7.46 24.52
C ASP A 88 5.23 -7.34 23.00
N ARG A 89 5.33 -6.09 22.51
CA ARG A 89 5.36 -5.77 21.09
C ARG A 89 6.55 -6.40 20.34
N ARG A 90 7.68 -6.59 21.03
CA ARG A 90 8.83 -7.30 20.48
C ARG A 90 8.48 -8.77 20.21
N LYS A 91 7.84 -9.46 21.20
CA LYS A 91 7.43 -10.87 21.04
C LYS A 91 6.42 -11.03 19.92
N LEU A 92 5.47 -10.09 19.82
CA LEU A 92 4.46 -10.09 18.76
C LEU A 92 5.09 -9.89 17.38
N LEU A 93 6.07 -8.99 17.26
CA LEU A 93 6.78 -8.76 16.00
C LEU A 93 7.65 -9.97 15.61
N ILE A 94 8.29 -10.65 16.57
CA ILE A 94 9.02 -11.90 16.34
C ILE A 94 8.06 -12.97 15.83
N PHE A 95 6.93 -13.17 16.50
CA PHE A 95 5.90 -14.15 16.10
C PHE A 95 5.41 -13.91 14.68
N GLY A 96 5.00 -12.67 14.36
CA GLY A 96 4.51 -12.32 13.04
C GLY A 96 5.58 -12.46 11.94
N ASN A 97 6.80 -11.98 12.15
CA ASN A 97 7.89 -12.12 11.18
C ASN A 97 8.28 -13.60 10.98
N THR A 98 8.32 -14.40 12.04
CA THR A 98 8.57 -15.85 11.94
C THR A 98 7.47 -16.54 11.16
N GLY A 99 6.20 -16.18 11.42
CA GLY A 99 5.06 -16.70 10.67
C GLY A 99 5.14 -16.39 9.18
N ILE A 100 5.44 -15.14 8.82
CA ILE A 100 5.62 -14.74 7.40
C ILE A 100 6.80 -15.51 6.77
N ALA A 101 7.95 -15.62 7.48
CA ALA A 101 9.13 -16.32 6.98
C ALA A 101 8.83 -17.82 6.69
N LEU A 102 8.11 -18.48 7.60
CA LEU A 102 7.71 -19.87 7.43
C LEU A 102 6.74 -20.03 6.24
N VAL A 103 5.77 -19.13 6.10
CA VAL A 103 4.85 -19.15 4.96
C VAL A 103 5.60 -18.92 3.64
N SER A 104 6.54 -17.95 3.59
CA SER A 104 7.36 -17.73 2.40
C SER A 104 8.24 -18.95 2.08
N ALA A 105 8.77 -19.64 3.10
CA ALA A 105 9.49 -20.90 2.92
C ALA A 105 8.58 -22.02 2.39
N MET A 106 7.33 -22.11 2.86
CA MET A 106 6.36 -23.08 2.35
C MET A 106 5.96 -22.75 0.89
N LEU A 107 5.81 -21.46 0.54
CA LEU A 107 5.61 -21.03 -0.84
C LEU A 107 6.80 -21.40 -1.72
N TRP A 108 8.03 -21.29 -1.22
CA TRP A 108 9.20 -21.78 -1.91
C TRP A 108 9.16 -23.28 -2.13
N VAL A 109 8.93 -24.08 -1.07
CA VAL A 109 8.92 -25.53 -1.14
C VAL A 109 7.86 -26.04 -2.13
N GLN A 110 6.62 -25.52 -2.05
CA GLN A 110 5.56 -25.95 -2.96
C GLN A 110 5.87 -25.60 -4.42
N ALA A 111 6.49 -24.43 -4.67
CA ALA A 111 6.87 -24.00 -6.01
C ALA A 111 8.07 -24.79 -6.54
N ALA A 112 9.11 -25.06 -5.71
CA ALA A 112 10.28 -25.85 -6.05
C ALA A 112 9.96 -27.32 -6.35
N LEU A 113 8.97 -27.89 -5.62
CA LEU A 113 8.48 -29.25 -5.84
C LEU A 113 7.43 -29.33 -6.96
N ASN A 114 7.06 -28.20 -7.59
CA ASN A 114 6.04 -28.12 -8.64
C ASN A 114 4.72 -28.81 -8.24
N LEU A 115 4.22 -28.59 -7.02
CA LEU A 115 3.01 -29.26 -6.53
C LEU A 115 1.74 -28.86 -7.32
N GLY A 116 1.77 -27.79 -8.10
CA GLY A 116 0.71 -27.40 -9.04
C GLY A 116 -0.64 -27.06 -8.42
N SER A 117 -0.70 -26.84 -7.09
CA SER A 117 -1.96 -26.62 -6.38
C SER A 117 -2.21 -25.13 -6.13
N VAL A 118 -3.15 -24.55 -6.88
CA VAL A 118 -3.58 -23.15 -6.65
C VAL A 118 -4.18 -22.96 -5.26
N TRP A 119 -4.92 -23.95 -4.74
CA TRP A 119 -5.52 -23.89 -3.41
C TRP A 119 -4.47 -23.78 -2.31
N LEU A 120 -3.35 -24.51 -2.44
CA LEU A 120 -2.25 -24.42 -1.49
C LEU A 120 -1.63 -23.03 -1.49
N VAL A 121 -1.42 -22.42 -2.67
CA VAL A 121 -0.92 -21.05 -2.79
C VAL A 121 -1.88 -20.06 -2.13
N LEU A 122 -3.20 -20.20 -2.35
CA LEU A 122 -4.21 -19.32 -1.75
C LEU A 122 -4.28 -19.45 -0.22
N VAL A 123 -4.20 -20.67 0.31
CA VAL A 123 -4.17 -20.91 1.76
C VAL A 123 -2.90 -20.29 2.39
N LEU A 124 -1.75 -20.50 1.78
CA LEU A 124 -0.49 -19.88 2.24
C LEU A 124 -0.57 -18.34 2.16
N LEU A 125 -1.16 -17.79 1.11
CA LEU A 125 -1.42 -16.35 1.01
C LEU A 125 -2.30 -15.85 2.17
N ALA A 126 -3.36 -16.58 2.53
CA ALA A 126 -4.22 -16.21 3.65
C ALA A 126 -3.44 -16.14 4.97
N PHE A 127 -2.60 -17.12 5.25
CA PHE A 127 -1.72 -17.10 6.44
C PHE A 127 -0.70 -15.95 6.39
N ASN A 128 -0.09 -15.71 5.22
CA ASN A 128 0.82 -14.58 5.02
C ASN A 128 0.15 -13.25 5.39
N GLN A 129 -1.08 -13.02 4.89
CA GLN A 129 -1.84 -11.80 5.17
C GLN A 129 -2.27 -11.71 6.64
N ALA A 130 -2.57 -12.83 7.31
CA ALA A 130 -2.88 -12.84 8.73
C ALA A 130 -1.70 -12.36 9.58
N PHE A 131 -0.50 -12.90 9.36
CA PHE A 131 0.71 -12.48 10.06
C PHE A 131 1.10 -11.03 9.70
N PHE A 132 0.96 -10.64 8.45
CA PHE A 132 1.21 -9.26 8.00
C PHE A 132 0.29 -8.27 8.70
N ALA A 133 -1.00 -8.57 8.82
CA ALA A 133 -2.00 -7.73 9.47
C ALA A 133 -1.69 -7.51 10.96
N ILE A 134 -1.18 -8.52 11.67
CA ILE A 134 -0.73 -8.41 13.07
C ILE A 134 0.52 -7.53 13.18
N ASN A 135 1.44 -7.64 12.23
CA ASN A 135 2.71 -6.90 12.26
C ASN A 135 2.55 -5.40 11.99
N MET A 136 1.59 -5.02 11.16
CA MET A 136 1.44 -3.64 10.70
C MET A 136 1.28 -2.62 11.84
N PRO A 137 0.32 -2.76 12.79
CA PRO A 137 0.18 -1.84 13.92
C PRO A 137 1.36 -1.93 14.90
N THR A 138 1.93 -3.12 15.06
CA THR A 138 3.04 -3.39 15.99
C THR A 138 4.30 -2.62 15.61
N ARG A 139 4.66 -2.57 14.34
CA ARG A 139 5.84 -1.83 13.85
C ARG A 139 5.75 -0.34 14.11
N GLY A 140 4.62 0.30 13.79
CA GLY A 140 4.42 1.73 14.05
C GLY A 140 4.56 2.08 15.52
N ALA A 141 3.98 1.26 16.39
CA ALA A 141 4.05 1.45 17.84
C ALA A 141 5.46 1.25 18.43
N ILE A 142 6.29 0.40 17.82
CA ILE A 142 7.69 0.19 18.25
C ILE A 142 8.54 1.40 17.90
N VAL A 143 8.44 1.96 16.69
CA VAL A 143 9.21 3.14 16.27
C VAL A 143 9.01 4.29 17.25
N ALA A 144 7.76 4.57 17.64
CA ALA A 144 7.43 5.63 18.59
C ALA A 144 8.03 5.44 19.99
N ARG A 145 8.46 4.22 20.35
CA ARG A 145 9.09 3.90 21.65
C ARG A 145 10.62 3.82 21.61
N LEU A 146 11.20 3.75 20.40
CA LEU A 146 12.65 3.64 20.23
C LEU A 146 13.34 4.99 20.09
N VAL A 147 12.62 6.03 19.65
CA VAL A 147 13.19 7.36 19.41
C VAL A 147 12.53 8.40 20.31
N ALA A 148 13.26 9.46 20.61
CA ALA A 148 12.73 10.61 21.34
C ALA A 148 11.58 11.27 20.54
N PRO A 149 10.55 11.86 21.21
CA PRO A 149 9.41 12.48 20.55
C PRO A 149 9.79 13.48 19.47
N GLU A 150 10.86 14.25 19.68
CA GLU A 150 11.37 15.27 18.77
C GLU A 150 11.91 14.68 17.47
N LEU A 151 12.45 13.44 17.53
CA LEU A 151 13.01 12.71 16.39
C LEU A 151 11.99 11.82 15.68
N LEU A 152 10.76 11.69 16.21
CA LEU A 152 9.73 10.83 15.65
C LEU A 152 9.35 11.19 14.20
N PRO A 153 9.23 12.49 13.81
CA PRO A 153 8.99 12.85 12.42
C PRO A 153 10.11 12.37 11.48
N ALA A 154 11.37 12.53 11.88
CA ALA A 154 12.52 12.08 11.10
C ALA A 154 12.59 10.55 10.99
N ALA A 155 12.33 9.82 12.09
CA ALA A 155 12.26 8.36 12.10
C ALA A 155 11.14 7.83 11.18
N THR A 156 9.98 8.49 11.20
CA THR A 156 8.85 8.16 10.33
C THR A 156 9.19 8.44 8.85
N ALA A 157 9.83 9.57 8.55
CA ALA A 157 10.29 9.89 7.20
C ALA A 157 11.28 8.86 6.67
N LEU A 158 12.27 8.45 7.46
CA LEU A 158 13.24 7.41 7.11
C LEU A 158 12.56 6.06 6.82
N THR A 159 11.59 5.66 7.65
CA THR A 159 10.86 4.40 7.47
C THR A 159 9.98 4.46 6.22
N SER A 160 9.27 5.58 6.00
CA SER A 160 8.43 5.79 4.81
C SER A 160 9.25 5.76 3.53
N THR A 161 10.43 6.39 3.53
CA THR A 161 11.35 6.38 2.38
C THR A 161 11.78 4.95 2.03
N MET A 162 12.12 4.10 3.03
CA MET A 162 12.46 2.71 2.78
C MET A 162 11.28 1.91 2.19
N ASN A 163 10.08 2.14 2.71
CA ASN A 163 8.88 1.50 2.15
C ASN A 163 8.64 1.94 0.69
N MET A 164 8.80 3.24 0.39
CA MET A 164 8.68 3.75 -0.98
C MET A 164 9.73 3.12 -1.93
N PHE A 165 10.98 3.02 -1.48
CA PHE A 165 12.02 2.29 -2.24
C PHE A 165 11.61 0.84 -2.48
N GLY A 166 11.13 0.13 -1.46
CA GLY A 166 10.68 -1.25 -1.59
C GLY A 166 9.55 -1.40 -2.61
N THR A 167 8.55 -0.53 -2.59
CA THR A 167 7.39 -0.61 -3.52
C THR A 167 7.74 -0.30 -4.98
N VAL A 168 8.83 0.42 -5.25
CA VAL A 168 9.32 0.69 -6.61
C VAL A 168 10.32 -0.37 -7.06
N PHE A 169 11.40 -0.53 -6.29
CA PHE A 169 12.51 -1.39 -6.70
C PHE A 169 12.23 -2.88 -6.47
N GLY A 170 11.37 -3.24 -5.53
CA GLY A 170 11.00 -4.62 -5.26
C GLY A 170 10.33 -5.32 -6.46
N PRO A 171 9.25 -4.77 -7.02
CA PRO A 171 8.64 -5.33 -8.23
C PRO A 171 9.57 -5.34 -9.44
N MET A 172 10.40 -4.29 -9.61
CA MET A 172 11.40 -4.26 -10.68
C MET A 172 12.43 -5.39 -10.50
N ALA A 173 12.90 -5.61 -9.27
CA ALA A 173 13.79 -6.72 -8.95
C ALA A 173 13.11 -8.08 -9.19
N ALA A 174 11.83 -8.21 -8.81
CA ALA A 174 11.05 -9.42 -9.08
C ALA A 174 11.00 -9.72 -10.59
N GLY A 175 10.62 -8.73 -11.39
CA GLY A 175 10.55 -8.88 -12.85
C GLY A 175 11.91 -9.20 -13.50
N ALA A 176 13.01 -8.63 -12.99
CA ALA A 176 14.36 -8.89 -13.50
C ALA A 176 14.90 -10.26 -13.07
N LEU A 177 14.61 -10.69 -11.85
CA LEU A 177 15.14 -11.94 -11.29
C LEU A 177 14.32 -13.17 -11.72
N MET A 178 13.01 -13.00 -11.95
CA MET A 178 12.11 -14.10 -12.25
C MET A 178 12.50 -14.92 -13.49
N PRO A 179 12.89 -14.31 -14.64
CA PRO A 179 13.31 -15.06 -15.82
C PRO A 179 14.63 -15.80 -15.63
N VAL A 180 15.51 -15.32 -14.73
CA VAL A 180 16.86 -15.84 -14.55
C VAL A 180 16.92 -16.89 -13.45
N LEU A 181 16.26 -16.62 -12.31
CA LEU A 181 16.33 -17.46 -11.11
C LEU A 181 15.09 -18.36 -10.92
N GLY A 182 14.06 -18.11 -11.70
CA GLY A 182 12.78 -18.77 -11.56
C GLY A 182 11.94 -18.22 -10.39
N LEU A 183 10.63 -18.41 -10.49
CA LEU A 183 9.66 -17.96 -9.49
C LEU A 183 9.89 -18.55 -8.07
N PRO A 184 10.28 -19.84 -7.90
CA PRO A 184 10.53 -20.38 -6.56
C PRO A 184 11.61 -19.62 -5.80
N THR A 185 12.68 -19.17 -6.48
CA THR A 185 13.78 -18.47 -5.85
C THR A 185 13.36 -17.11 -5.25
N LEU A 186 12.33 -16.46 -5.80
CA LEU A 186 11.81 -15.21 -5.24
C LEU A 186 11.22 -15.43 -3.84
N TYR A 187 10.48 -16.52 -3.63
CA TYR A 187 9.97 -16.90 -2.31
C TYR A 187 11.09 -17.23 -1.33
N LEU A 188 12.14 -17.91 -1.81
CA LEU A 188 13.33 -18.20 -0.99
C LEU A 188 14.03 -16.92 -0.55
N LEU A 189 14.24 -15.96 -1.47
CA LEU A 189 14.85 -14.67 -1.16
C LEU A 189 14.03 -13.87 -0.15
N ASP A 190 12.70 -13.87 -0.28
CA ASP A 190 11.81 -13.24 0.72
C ASP A 190 11.93 -13.92 2.09
N SER A 191 11.90 -15.26 2.13
CA SER A 191 12.09 -16.01 3.37
C SER A 191 13.43 -15.71 4.03
N ILE A 192 14.52 -15.69 3.27
CA ILE A 192 15.87 -15.33 3.77
C ILE A 192 15.89 -13.90 4.30
N ALA A 193 15.31 -12.93 3.58
CA ALA A 193 15.22 -11.54 4.01
C ALA A 193 14.50 -11.41 5.36
N LEU A 194 13.43 -12.16 5.55
CA LEU A 194 12.67 -12.20 6.80
C LEU A 194 13.46 -12.84 7.93
N VAL A 195 14.15 -13.95 7.69
CA VAL A 195 15.03 -14.63 8.69
C VAL A 195 16.15 -13.69 9.12
N ILE A 196 16.81 -13.00 8.17
CA ILE A 196 17.86 -12.01 8.49
C ILE A 196 17.27 -10.92 9.40
N THR A 197 16.04 -10.49 9.16
CA THR A 197 15.38 -9.44 9.94
C THR A 197 14.97 -9.90 11.34
N LEU A 198 14.83 -11.20 11.59
CA LEU A 198 14.55 -11.70 12.94
C LEU A 198 15.67 -11.37 13.93
N TYR A 199 16.94 -11.37 13.49
CA TYR A 199 18.06 -11.05 14.39
C TYR A 199 17.99 -9.63 14.97
N PRO A 200 17.85 -8.54 14.17
CA PRO A 200 17.70 -7.20 14.73
C PRO A 200 16.44 -7.05 15.59
N VAL A 201 15.34 -7.72 15.25
CA VAL A 201 14.12 -7.68 16.07
C VAL A 201 14.32 -8.40 17.40
N TRP A 202 15.03 -9.53 17.40
CA TRP A 202 15.39 -10.26 18.62
C TRP A 202 16.30 -9.46 19.56
N ARG A 203 17.13 -8.57 19.01
CA ARG A 203 18.03 -7.67 19.76
C ARG A 203 17.34 -6.39 20.28
N LEU A 204 16.05 -6.18 19.99
CA LEU A 204 15.30 -5.05 20.56
C LEU A 204 15.15 -5.21 22.09
N PRO A 205 15.08 -4.12 22.85
CA PRO A 205 14.71 -4.16 24.26
C PRO A 205 13.30 -4.73 24.43
N ALA A 206 12.97 -5.23 25.59
CA ALA A 206 11.60 -5.62 25.93
C ALA A 206 10.69 -4.37 25.85
N LEU A 207 9.53 -4.53 25.21
CA LEU A 207 8.57 -3.45 24.99
C LEU A 207 7.20 -3.87 25.55
N PRO A 208 7.09 -3.98 26.90
CA PRO A 208 5.86 -4.42 27.55
C PRO A 208 4.70 -3.46 27.23
N PRO A 209 3.45 -3.92 27.37
CA PRO A 209 2.27 -3.07 27.23
C PRO A 209 2.36 -1.86 28.17
N LEU A 210 1.84 -0.72 27.76
CA LEU A 210 1.69 0.44 28.63
C LEU A 210 0.52 0.17 29.57
N SER A 211 0.81 0.08 30.87
CA SER A 211 -0.21 -0.08 31.91
C SER A 211 -1.14 1.13 31.94
N GLY A 212 -2.43 0.93 31.71
CA GLY A 212 -3.45 1.92 32.05
C GLY A 212 -4.50 2.29 31.00
N GLN A 213 -4.34 1.99 29.73
CA GLN A 213 -5.39 2.27 28.74
C GLN A 213 -5.48 1.20 27.65
N VAL A 214 -6.18 0.11 27.95
CA VAL A 214 -6.66 -0.79 26.88
C VAL A 214 -7.88 -0.12 26.25
N ARG A 215 -7.64 0.83 25.36
CA ARG A 215 -8.70 1.32 24.47
C ARG A 215 -8.86 0.27 23.38
N ARG A 216 -9.75 -0.68 23.59
CA ARG A 216 -10.13 -1.69 22.60
C ARG A 216 -10.77 -0.97 21.43
N ALA A 217 -9.97 -0.62 20.42
CA ALA A 217 -10.51 -0.26 19.12
C ALA A 217 -11.20 -1.52 18.56
N GLY A 218 -12.51 -1.61 18.73
CA GLY A 218 -13.31 -2.74 18.28
C GLY A 218 -13.97 -2.46 16.94
N LEU A 219 -14.57 -3.49 16.35
CA LEU A 219 -15.45 -3.35 15.17
C LEU A 219 -16.49 -2.23 15.36
N ARG A 220 -16.94 -2.02 16.59
CA ARG A 220 -17.88 -0.95 16.95
C ARG A 220 -17.30 0.44 16.70
N ASP A 221 -16.04 0.68 17.03
CA ASP A 221 -15.38 1.98 16.78
C ASP A 221 -15.24 2.26 15.27
N VAL A 222 -14.96 1.23 14.48
CA VAL A 222 -14.91 1.33 13.02
C VAL A 222 -16.29 1.64 12.46
N PHE A 223 -17.32 0.94 12.95
CA PHE A 223 -18.71 1.19 12.55
C PHE A 223 -19.20 2.60 12.96
N ASP A 224 -18.88 3.04 14.17
CA ASP A 224 -19.15 4.40 14.64
C ASP A 224 -18.42 5.45 13.77
N GLY A 225 -17.20 5.15 13.33
CA GLY A 225 -16.46 5.96 12.37
C GLY A 225 -17.20 6.11 11.04
N PHE A 226 -17.65 4.99 10.45
CA PHE A 226 -18.47 5.02 9.22
C PHE A 226 -19.79 5.77 9.40
N ARG A 227 -20.48 5.55 10.52
CA ARG A 227 -21.74 6.26 10.83
C ARG A 227 -21.52 7.76 10.94
N TYR A 228 -20.46 8.19 11.63
CA TYR A 228 -20.10 9.61 11.71
C TYR A 228 -19.78 10.21 10.34
N MET A 229 -18.98 9.52 9.52
CA MET A 229 -18.68 9.97 8.16
C MET A 229 -19.93 10.14 7.31
N ALA A 230 -20.90 9.24 7.44
CA ALA A 230 -22.18 9.33 6.72
C ALA A 230 -22.99 10.59 7.09
N THR A 231 -22.80 11.15 8.29
CA THR A 231 -23.47 12.40 8.71
C THR A 231 -22.81 13.65 8.11
N GLN A 232 -21.54 13.56 7.68
CA GLN A 232 -20.76 14.69 7.19
C GLN A 232 -20.59 14.61 5.66
N LYS A 233 -21.35 15.41 4.91
CA LYS A 233 -21.40 15.37 3.44
C LYS A 233 -20.02 15.39 2.75
N VAL A 234 -19.08 16.20 3.27
CA VAL A 234 -17.73 16.32 2.70
C VAL A 234 -16.91 15.07 2.94
N LEU A 235 -17.00 14.49 4.15
CA LEU A 235 -16.30 13.26 4.50
C LEU A 235 -16.88 12.07 3.73
N LEU A 236 -18.20 11.95 3.69
CA LEU A 236 -18.89 10.91 2.92
C LEU A 236 -18.46 10.96 1.45
N ALA A 237 -18.48 12.15 0.84
CA ALA A 237 -18.05 12.31 -0.54
C ALA A 237 -16.57 11.91 -0.74
N SER A 238 -15.67 12.31 0.18
CA SER A 238 -14.26 11.92 0.13
C SER A 238 -14.07 10.40 0.15
N PHE A 239 -14.87 9.68 0.97
CA PHE A 239 -14.84 8.22 1.04
C PHE A 239 -15.45 7.55 -0.19
N VAL A 240 -16.59 8.03 -0.66
CA VAL A 240 -17.23 7.50 -1.87
C VAL A 240 -16.28 7.62 -3.07
N VAL A 241 -15.65 8.78 -3.21
CA VAL A 241 -14.69 9.05 -4.27
C VAL A 241 -13.45 8.15 -4.16
N ASP A 242 -13.00 7.84 -2.94
CA ASP A 242 -11.90 6.91 -2.68
C ASP A 242 -12.27 5.47 -3.07
N ILE A 243 -13.44 5.01 -2.64
CA ILE A 243 -13.95 3.66 -2.99
C ILE A 243 -14.08 3.53 -4.52
N ILE A 244 -14.63 4.55 -5.19
CA ILE A 244 -14.73 4.56 -6.66
C ILE A 244 -13.34 4.41 -7.29
N ALA A 245 -12.37 5.23 -6.87
CA ALA A 245 -11.01 5.21 -7.40
C ALA A 245 -10.33 3.86 -7.17
N MET A 246 -10.49 3.28 -5.98
CA MET A 246 -9.86 2.01 -5.62
C MET A 246 -10.54 0.83 -6.31
N VAL A 247 -11.86 0.68 -6.18
CA VAL A 247 -12.57 -0.52 -6.64
C VAL A 247 -12.66 -0.60 -8.16
N ALA A 248 -13.00 0.51 -8.82
CA ALA A 248 -13.15 0.53 -10.28
C ALA A 248 -11.84 0.82 -11.04
N GLY A 249 -10.83 1.40 -10.35
CA GLY A 249 -9.63 1.91 -11.01
C GLY A 249 -8.34 1.13 -10.74
N MET A 250 -8.31 0.01 -10.00
CA MET A 250 -7.05 -0.64 -9.63
C MET A 250 -6.84 -1.99 -10.34
N PRO A 251 -6.18 -2.02 -11.50
CA PRO A 251 -6.17 -3.17 -12.41
C PRO A 251 -5.09 -4.23 -12.10
N ARG A 252 -4.60 -4.35 -10.85
CA ARG A 252 -3.44 -5.22 -10.51
C ARG A 252 -3.65 -6.68 -10.86
N ALA A 253 -4.87 -7.20 -10.69
CA ALA A 253 -5.19 -8.58 -11.02
C ALA A 253 -5.04 -8.90 -12.52
N LEU A 254 -5.00 -7.88 -13.38
CA LEU A 254 -4.82 -8.02 -14.83
C LEU A 254 -3.35 -8.05 -15.25
N PHE A 255 -2.43 -7.60 -14.39
CA PHE A 255 -1.01 -7.43 -14.74
C PHE A 255 -0.34 -8.73 -15.18
N PRO A 256 -0.50 -9.90 -14.53
CA PRO A 256 0.14 -11.13 -14.99
C PRO A 256 -0.27 -11.54 -16.40
N GLU A 257 -1.57 -11.50 -16.70
CA GLU A 257 -2.08 -11.85 -18.03
C GLU A 257 -1.66 -10.82 -19.09
N MET A 258 -1.73 -9.52 -18.78
CA MET A 258 -1.29 -8.48 -19.73
C MET A 258 0.21 -8.50 -19.97
N ALA A 259 1.04 -8.75 -18.95
CA ALA A 259 2.48 -8.89 -19.10
C ALA A 259 2.83 -10.01 -20.08
N GLU A 260 2.20 -11.18 -19.94
CA GLU A 260 2.47 -12.34 -20.78
C GLU A 260 1.83 -12.21 -22.17
N ARG A 261 0.49 -12.00 -22.23
CA ARG A 261 -0.26 -12.06 -23.48
C ARG A 261 -0.21 -10.77 -24.31
N THR A 262 -0.03 -9.61 -23.67
CA THR A 262 -0.04 -8.31 -24.36
C THR A 262 1.35 -7.76 -24.59
N PHE A 263 2.23 -7.87 -23.58
CA PHE A 263 3.56 -7.26 -23.61
C PHE A 263 4.71 -8.24 -23.81
N GLY A 264 4.41 -9.54 -23.99
CA GLY A 264 5.37 -10.55 -24.45
C GLY A 264 6.36 -11.05 -23.39
N ASP A 265 6.01 -10.96 -22.10
CA ASP A 265 6.80 -11.62 -21.05
C ASP A 265 6.77 -13.14 -21.26
N PRO A 266 7.86 -13.85 -20.92
CA PRO A 266 7.86 -15.32 -20.97
C PRO A 266 6.92 -15.91 -19.92
N HIS A 267 6.49 -17.14 -20.16
CA HIS A 267 5.81 -17.93 -19.14
C HIS A 267 6.70 -18.04 -17.89
N GLY A 268 6.16 -17.81 -16.72
CA GLY A 268 6.94 -17.70 -15.48
C GLY A 268 7.27 -16.26 -15.07
N GLY A 269 6.99 -15.26 -15.93
CA GLY A 269 7.13 -13.82 -15.64
C GLY A 269 8.38 -13.18 -16.23
N GLY A 270 8.41 -11.87 -16.24
CA GLY A 270 9.47 -11.09 -16.84
C GLY A 270 9.47 -9.61 -16.46
N LEU A 271 10.22 -8.83 -17.22
CA LEU A 271 10.42 -7.41 -17.00
C LEU A 271 9.12 -6.60 -17.10
N ALA A 272 8.21 -6.97 -18.02
CA ALA A 272 6.96 -6.26 -18.18
C ALA A 272 6.12 -6.33 -16.91
N LEU A 273 6.03 -7.50 -16.29
CA LEU A 273 5.32 -7.68 -15.01
C LEU A 273 5.91 -6.79 -13.90
N GLY A 274 7.24 -6.77 -13.78
CA GLY A 274 7.93 -5.93 -12.80
C GLY A 274 7.64 -4.44 -12.99
N TRP A 275 7.71 -3.94 -14.23
CA TRP A 275 7.40 -2.55 -14.55
C TRP A 275 5.94 -2.20 -14.33
N LEU A 276 4.99 -3.07 -14.65
CA LEU A 276 3.56 -2.83 -14.39
C LEU A 276 3.28 -2.68 -12.89
N PHE A 277 3.85 -3.54 -12.05
CA PHE A 277 3.70 -3.42 -10.60
C PHE A 277 4.42 -2.19 -10.01
N ALA A 278 5.55 -1.77 -10.59
CA ALA A 278 6.31 -0.60 -10.14
C ALA A 278 5.71 0.73 -10.61
N ALA A 279 4.96 0.75 -11.71
CA ALA A 279 4.53 1.97 -12.39
C ALA A 279 3.72 2.92 -11.49
N ILE A 280 2.69 2.41 -10.81
CA ILE A 280 1.85 3.19 -9.90
C ILE A 280 2.69 3.75 -8.73
N PRO A 281 3.50 2.95 -8.00
CA PRO A 281 4.42 3.45 -6.99
C PRO A 281 5.40 4.51 -7.50
N ILE A 282 5.94 4.37 -8.71
CA ILE A 282 6.84 5.37 -9.31
C ILE A 282 6.13 6.72 -9.40
N GLY A 283 4.90 6.77 -9.93
CA GLY A 283 4.10 7.98 -10.01
C GLY A 283 3.86 8.61 -8.64
N SER A 284 3.52 7.78 -7.65
CA SER A 284 3.31 8.22 -6.26
C SER A 284 4.56 8.81 -5.64
N VAL A 285 5.74 8.21 -5.86
CA VAL A 285 7.04 8.70 -5.37
C VAL A 285 7.38 10.03 -6.01
N VAL A 286 7.20 10.17 -7.32
CA VAL A 286 7.49 11.42 -8.06
C VAL A 286 6.67 12.58 -7.46
N ILE A 287 5.39 12.40 -7.24
CA ILE A 287 4.54 13.44 -6.62
C ILE A 287 4.92 13.65 -5.14
N GLY A 288 5.24 12.60 -4.39
CA GLY A 288 5.70 12.73 -3.01
C GLY A 288 6.92 13.64 -2.89
N LEU A 289 7.90 13.47 -3.79
CA LEU A 289 9.10 14.31 -3.85
C LEU A 289 8.82 15.73 -4.33
N LEU A 290 7.86 15.91 -5.24
CA LEU A 290 7.49 17.21 -5.80
C LEU A 290 6.34 17.91 -5.06
N SER A 291 5.94 17.42 -3.89
CA SER A 291 4.72 17.83 -3.16
C SER A 291 4.70 19.29 -2.66
N GLY A 292 5.79 20.05 -2.74
CA GLY A 292 5.89 21.38 -2.19
C GLY A 292 4.87 22.42 -2.71
N TRP A 293 4.27 22.20 -3.88
CA TRP A 293 3.22 23.06 -4.44
C TRP A 293 1.81 22.73 -3.91
N LEU A 294 1.60 21.51 -3.40
CA LEU A 294 0.29 21.03 -2.96
C LEU A 294 -0.32 21.88 -1.84
N GLY A 295 0.52 22.39 -0.92
CA GLY A 295 0.05 23.26 0.16
C GLY A 295 -0.52 24.61 -0.30
N ARG A 296 -0.28 25.00 -1.55
CA ARG A 296 -0.78 26.27 -2.12
C ARG A 296 -2.19 26.15 -2.73
N VAL A 297 -2.68 24.93 -2.95
CA VAL A 297 -3.96 24.70 -3.59
C VAL A 297 -5.09 24.81 -2.58
N ARG A 298 -5.91 25.86 -2.72
CA ARG A 298 -7.04 26.11 -1.82
C ARG A 298 -8.30 25.30 -2.17
N ARG A 299 -8.53 25.01 -3.46
CA ARG A 299 -9.71 24.27 -3.93
C ARG A 299 -9.45 22.75 -3.88
N GLN A 300 -9.33 22.21 -2.67
CA GLN A 300 -8.94 20.81 -2.46
C GLN A 300 -9.97 19.83 -3.04
N GLY A 301 -11.28 20.14 -2.97
CA GLY A 301 -12.30 19.29 -3.57
C GLY A 301 -12.17 19.17 -5.10
N VAL A 302 -11.89 20.28 -5.80
CA VAL A 302 -11.61 20.28 -7.24
C VAL A 302 -10.36 19.46 -7.53
N ALA A 303 -9.30 19.66 -6.77
CA ALA A 303 -8.04 18.95 -6.96
C ALA A 303 -8.20 17.42 -6.84
N VAL A 304 -8.98 16.94 -5.86
CA VAL A 304 -9.29 15.52 -5.71
C VAL A 304 -10.06 14.99 -6.91
N VAL A 305 -11.11 15.69 -7.35
CA VAL A 305 -11.94 15.26 -8.50
C VAL A 305 -11.11 15.18 -9.79
N VAL A 306 -10.30 16.21 -10.07
CA VAL A 306 -9.40 16.22 -11.24
C VAL A 306 -8.38 15.09 -11.14
N ALA A 307 -7.77 14.91 -9.99
CA ALA A 307 -6.78 13.87 -9.77
C ALA A 307 -7.37 12.46 -9.99
N ILE A 308 -8.54 12.16 -9.43
CA ILE A 308 -9.17 10.85 -9.63
C ILE A 308 -9.66 10.66 -11.08
N SER A 309 -10.12 11.72 -11.73
CA SER A 309 -10.44 11.63 -13.17
C SER A 309 -9.20 11.32 -14.01
N LEU A 310 -8.04 11.93 -13.69
CA LEU A 310 -6.77 11.61 -14.32
C LEU A 310 -6.31 10.18 -14.00
N TRP A 311 -6.53 9.69 -12.78
CA TRP A 311 -6.30 8.29 -12.42
C TRP A 311 -7.13 7.36 -13.31
N GLY A 312 -8.46 7.60 -13.42
CA GLY A 312 -9.35 6.80 -14.28
C GLY A 312 -8.92 6.83 -15.76
N LEU A 313 -8.57 8.00 -16.27
CA LEU A 313 -8.05 8.14 -17.66
C LEU A 313 -6.70 7.42 -17.83
N GLY A 314 -5.82 7.46 -16.82
CA GLY A 314 -4.57 6.70 -16.82
C GLY A 314 -4.82 5.20 -16.91
N VAL A 315 -5.76 4.66 -16.12
CA VAL A 315 -6.13 3.24 -16.15
C VAL A 315 -6.81 2.87 -17.50
N ALA A 316 -7.65 3.74 -18.03
CA ALA A 316 -8.26 3.53 -19.36
C ALA A 316 -7.18 3.52 -20.46
N GLY A 317 -6.24 4.46 -20.42
CA GLY A 317 -5.10 4.52 -21.32
C GLY A 317 -4.20 3.29 -21.22
N PHE A 318 -3.97 2.77 -20.01
CA PHE A 318 -3.27 1.51 -19.78
C PHE A 318 -3.96 0.34 -20.52
N GLY A 319 -5.28 0.21 -20.42
CA GLY A 319 -6.02 -0.83 -21.12
C GLY A 319 -5.95 -0.72 -22.66
N LEU A 320 -5.83 0.50 -23.19
CA LEU A 320 -5.69 0.77 -24.64
C LEU A 320 -4.24 0.66 -25.14
N ALA A 321 -3.25 0.66 -24.23
CA ALA A 321 -1.85 0.69 -24.62
C ALA A 321 -1.45 -0.51 -25.48
N GLY A 322 -0.79 -0.23 -26.61
CA GLY A 322 -0.25 -1.25 -27.52
C GLY A 322 1.20 -1.61 -27.23
N SER A 323 1.87 -0.91 -26.30
CA SER A 323 3.24 -1.17 -25.91
C SER A 323 3.43 -1.05 -24.40
N LEU A 324 4.43 -1.78 -23.87
CA LEU A 324 4.75 -1.77 -22.44
C LEU A 324 5.02 -0.34 -21.92
N TRP A 325 5.85 0.42 -22.61
CA TRP A 325 6.25 1.74 -22.15
C TRP A 325 5.11 2.74 -22.11
N LEU A 326 4.18 2.63 -23.07
CA LEU A 326 2.96 3.44 -23.07
C LEU A 326 2.05 3.05 -21.90
N ALA A 327 1.90 1.76 -21.63
CA ALA A 327 1.18 1.23 -20.47
C ALA A 327 1.76 1.73 -19.16
N VAL A 328 3.10 1.63 -19.01
CA VAL A 328 3.83 2.13 -17.84
C VAL A 328 3.63 3.64 -17.67
N ALA A 329 3.75 4.42 -18.76
CA ALA A 329 3.55 5.87 -18.70
C ALA A 329 2.15 6.24 -18.20
N PHE A 330 1.09 5.59 -18.70
CA PHE A 330 -0.27 5.82 -18.23
C PHE A 330 -0.44 5.45 -16.75
N LEU A 331 0.12 4.32 -16.31
CA LEU A 331 0.05 3.91 -14.89
C LEU A 331 0.88 4.84 -13.98
N VAL A 332 2.03 5.36 -14.44
CA VAL A 332 2.82 6.35 -13.70
C VAL A 332 2.04 7.66 -13.53
N ILE A 333 1.44 8.17 -14.61
CA ILE A 333 0.58 9.36 -14.55
C ILE A 333 -0.60 9.12 -13.62
N GLY A 334 -1.24 7.96 -13.73
CA GLY A 334 -2.32 7.55 -12.85
C GLY A 334 -1.87 7.52 -11.38
N GLY A 335 -0.76 6.84 -11.06
CA GLY A 335 -0.24 6.77 -9.70
C GLY A 335 0.16 8.13 -9.12
N ALA A 336 0.69 9.03 -9.97
CA ALA A 336 0.94 10.41 -9.60
C ALA A 336 -0.36 11.15 -9.22
N ALA A 337 -1.40 10.97 -10.02
CA ALA A 337 -2.71 11.57 -9.79
C ALA A 337 -3.38 11.00 -8.52
N ASP A 338 -3.33 9.68 -8.31
CA ASP A 338 -3.85 9.05 -7.09
C ASP A 338 -3.17 9.58 -5.83
N MET A 339 -1.84 9.76 -5.85
CA MET A 339 -1.10 10.33 -4.73
C MET A 339 -1.54 11.75 -4.39
N VAL A 340 -1.76 12.61 -5.40
CA VAL A 340 -2.33 13.96 -5.20
C VAL A 340 -3.69 13.87 -4.51
N SER A 341 -4.56 12.99 -4.99
CA SER A 341 -5.88 12.76 -4.40
C SER A 341 -5.78 12.28 -2.95
N ALA A 342 -4.91 11.31 -2.67
CA ALA A 342 -4.72 10.74 -1.33
C ALA A 342 -4.26 11.80 -0.32
N ILE A 343 -3.33 12.68 -0.70
CA ILE A 343 -2.84 13.77 0.17
C ILE A 343 -3.98 14.72 0.55
N TYR A 344 -4.79 15.16 -0.42
CA TYR A 344 -5.91 16.07 -0.11
C TYR A 344 -7.02 15.38 0.67
N ARG A 345 -7.36 14.13 0.36
CA ARG A 345 -8.36 13.37 1.13
C ARG A 345 -7.94 13.19 2.58
N GLN A 346 -6.66 12.86 2.80
CA GLN A 346 -6.09 12.77 4.15
C GLN A 346 -6.15 14.11 4.89
N SER A 347 -5.84 15.21 4.21
CA SER A 347 -5.95 16.56 4.78
C SER A 347 -7.39 16.91 5.14
N ILE A 348 -8.35 16.67 4.25
CA ILE A 348 -9.79 16.89 4.48
C ILE A 348 -10.26 16.09 5.70
N LEU A 349 -9.86 14.81 5.80
CA LEU A 349 -10.21 13.94 6.92
C LEU A 349 -9.69 14.51 8.25
N GLN A 350 -8.44 14.95 8.29
CA GLN A 350 -7.83 15.49 9.51
C GLN A 350 -8.45 16.82 9.97
N VAL A 351 -8.86 17.68 9.02
CA VAL A 351 -9.46 18.98 9.33
C VAL A 351 -10.94 18.87 9.67
N ALA A 352 -11.69 17.99 9.00
CA ALA A 352 -13.13 17.86 9.19
C ALA A 352 -13.52 16.96 10.38
N ALA A 353 -12.58 16.15 10.90
CA ALA A 353 -12.83 15.28 12.04
C ALA A 353 -12.71 16.03 13.37
N THR A 354 -13.67 15.83 14.28
CA THR A 354 -13.52 16.24 15.68
C THR A 354 -12.45 15.39 16.37
N ASP A 355 -11.79 15.92 17.40
CA ASP A 355 -10.68 15.23 18.09
C ASP A 355 -11.11 13.85 18.64
N GLU A 356 -12.36 13.74 19.14
CA GLU A 356 -12.92 12.48 19.64
C GLU A 356 -13.12 11.43 18.55
N MET A 357 -13.50 11.84 17.34
CA MET A 357 -13.82 10.95 16.23
C MET A 357 -12.61 10.64 15.35
N ARG A 358 -11.53 11.42 15.45
CA ARG A 358 -10.34 11.30 14.59
C ARG A 358 -9.76 9.88 14.59
N GLY A 359 -9.65 9.25 15.76
CA GLY A 359 -9.16 7.88 15.86
C GLY A 359 -10.07 6.84 15.21
N ARG A 360 -11.40 6.96 15.43
CA ARG A 360 -12.41 6.05 14.84
C ARG A 360 -12.47 6.17 13.32
N MET A 361 -12.40 7.41 12.83
CA MET A 361 -12.36 7.69 11.39
C MET A 361 -11.08 7.19 10.73
N SER A 362 -9.93 7.33 11.40
CA SER A 362 -8.66 6.76 10.88
C SER A 362 -8.75 5.24 10.76
N GLY A 363 -9.39 4.56 11.72
CA GLY A 363 -9.65 3.12 11.64
C GLY A 363 -10.53 2.75 10.44
N ALA A 364 -11.63 3.47 10.22
CA ALA A 364 -12.49 3.26 9.06
C ALA A 364 -11.76 3.55 7.73
N PHE A 365 -10.93 4.60 7.69
CA PHE A 365 -10.10 4.93 6.53
C PHE A 365 -9.11 3.80 6.19
N ILE A 366 -8.43 3.23 7.20
CA ILE A 366 -7.51 2.11 7.00
C ILE A 366 -8.24 0.91 6.39
N VAL A 367 -9.46 0.58 6.85
CA VAL A 367 -10.27 -0.51 6.30
C VAL A 367 -10.57 -0.29 4.81
N VAL A 368 -10.92 0.94 4.40
CA VAL A 368 -11.19 1.28 3.00
C VAL A 368 -9.91 1.22 2.15
N VAL A 369 -8.84 1.84 2.62
CA VAL A 369 -7.56 1.90 1.89
C VAL A 369 -6.90 0.53 1.78
N ALA A 370 -6.99 -0.32 2.81
CA ALA A 370 -6.44 -1.66 2.77
C ALA A 370 -7.36 -2.66 2.05
N GLY A 371 -8.68 -2.50 2.19
CA GLY A 371 -9.70 -3.38 1.61
C GLY A 371 -10.03 -3.05 0.15
N GLY A 372 -10.06 -1.78 -0.21
CA GLY A 372 -10.43 -1.33 -1.56
C GLY A 372 -9.63 -2.01 -2.68
N PRO A 373 -8.30 -2.04 -2.63
CA PRO A 373 -7.49 -2.74 -3.64
C PRO A 373 -7.77 -4.24 -3.72
N ARG A 374 -8.12 -4.90 -2.62
CA ARG A 374 -8.45 -6.34 -2.59
C ARG A 374 -9.79 -6.63 -3.25
N ILE A 375 -10.78 -5.73 -3.05
CA ILE A 375 -12.05 -5.80 -3.76
C ILE A 375 -11.84 -5.52 -5.26
N ALA A 376 -10.99 -4.55 -5.59
CA ALA A 376 -10.62 -4.25 -6.97
C ALA A 376 -9.99 -5.46 -7.68
N ASP A 377 -9.10 -6.19 -7.01
CA ASP A 377 -8.49 -7.39 -7.56
C ASP A 377 -9.57 -8.41 -7.97
N VAL A 378 -10.61 -8.62 -7.13
CA VAL A 378 -11.75 -9.47 -7.44
C VAL A 378 -12.52 -8.95 -8.66
N VAL A 379 -12.93 -7.67 -8.63
CA VAL A 379 -13.74 -7.06 -9.69
C VAL A 379 -13.00 -7.11 -11.03
N HIS A 380 -11.75 -6.65 -11.06
CA HIS A 380 -10.95 -6.65 -12.28
C HIS A 380 -10.56 -8.04 -12.75
N GLY A 381 -10.27 -8.96 -11.82
CA GLY A 381 -9.96 -10.34 -12.18
C GLY A 381 -11.13 -11.03 -12.88
N TRP A 382 -12.34 -10.91 -12.32
CA TRP A 382 -13.54 -11.52 -12.91
C TRP A 382 -13.97 -10.83 -14.21
N THR A 383 -13.95 -9.50 -14.26
CA THR A 383 -14.24 -8.76 -15.50
C THR A 383 -13.19 -9.04 -16.57
N GLY A 384 -11.91 -9.12 -16.20
CA GLY A 384 -10.84 -9.49 -17.14
C GLY A 384 -11.01 -10.86 -17.75
N ALA A 385 -11.43 -11.87 -16.94
CA ALA A 385 -11.73 -13.21 -17.45
C ALA A 385 -12.99 -13.24 -18.34
N ALA A 386 -13.98 -12.38 -18.08
CA ALA A 386 -15.25 -12.37 -18.82
C ALA A 386 -15.16 -11.61 -20.15
N VAL A 387 -14.53 -10.44 -20.19
CA VAL A 387 -14.54 -9.54 -21.36
C VAL A 387 -13.12 -9.26 -21.91
N GLY A 388 -12.09 -9.86 -21.33
CA GLY A 388 -10.70 -9.65 -21.67
C GLY A 388 -10.06 -8.52 -20.85
N THR A 389 -8.76 -8.67 -20.57
CA THR A 389 -8.02 -7.80 -19.64
C THR A 389 -7.95 -6.35 -20.11
N ARG A 390 -7.78 -6.11 -21.42
CA ARG A 390 -7.74 -4.76 -22.00
C ARG A 390 -9.07 -4.05 -21.85
N ALA A 391 -10.18 -4.74 -22.17
CA ALA A 391 -11.53 -4.18 -22.04
C ALA A 391 -11.89 -3.91 -20.57
N ALA A 392 -11.53 -4.81 -19.67
CA ALA A 392 -11.74 -4.65 -18.23
C ALA A 392 -10.97 -3.44 -17.65
N ALA A 393 -9.70 -3.26 -18.02
CA ALA A 393 -8.91 -2.11 -17.59
C ALA A 393 -9.48 -0.79 -18.18
N THR A 394 -9.76 -0.76 -19.48
CA THR A 394 -10.33 0.43 -20.15
C THR A 394 -11.69 0.79 -19.56
N GLY A 395 -12.58 -0.19 -19.45
CA GLY A 395 -13.93 -0.01 -18.90
C GLY A 395 -13.89 0.43 -17.43
N GLY A 396 -13.04 -0.16 -16.63
CA GLY A 396 -12.83 0.23 -15.22
C GLY A 396 -12.38 1.67 -15.09
N GLY A 397 -11.37 2.08 -15.88
CA GLY A 397 -10.88 3.46 -15.89
C GLY A 397 -11.94 4.47 -16.33
N LEU A 398 -12.69 4.17 -17.38
CA LEU A 398 -13.81 5.03 -17.83
C LEU A 398 -14.93 5.06 -16.79
N LEU A 399 -15.23 3.94 -16.16
CA LEU A 399 -16.23 3.86 -15.08
C LEU A 399 -15.84 4.78 -13.91
N VAL A 400 -14.57 4.86 -13.54
CA VAL A 400 -14.09 5.83 -12.53
C VAL A 400 -14.49 7.24 -12.95
N VAL A 401 -14.20 7.66 -14.18
CA VAL A 401 -14.50 9.01 -14.67
C VAL A 401 -16.02 9.30 -14.62
N VAL A 402 -16.82 8.35 -15.07
CA VAL A 402 -18.30 8.49 -15.05
C VAL A 402 -18.82 8.58 -13.61
N LEU A 403 -18.39 7.66 -12.73
CA LEU A 403 -18.84 7.65 -11.34
C LEU A 403 -18.39 8.91 -10.57
N ILE A 404 -17.22 9.46 -10.87
CA ILE A 404 -16.76 10.73 -10.29
C ILE A 404 -17.64 11.90 -10.79
N ALA A 405 -17.98 11.94 -12.06
CA ALA A 405 -18.91 12.95 -12.58
C ALA A 405 -20.28 12.88 -11.90
N VAL A 406 -20.81 11.67 -11.69
CA VAL A 406 -22.06 11.43 -10.95
C VAL A 406 -21.92 11.86 -9.49
N ALA A 407 -20.82 11.50 -8.83
CA ALA A 407 -20.57 11.87 -7.43
C ALA A 407 -20.47 13.39 -7.24
N VAL A 408 -19.85 14.10 -8.17
CA VAL A 408 -19.77 15.58 -8.16
C VAL A 408 -21.16 16.19 -8.33
N ALA A 409 -22.00 15.66 -9.23
CA ALA A 409 -23.37 16.12 -9.41
C ALA A 409 -24.24 15.87 -8.19
N ALA A 410 -24.10 14.71 -7.56
CA ALA A 410 -24.87 14.32 -6.36
C ALA A 410 -24.41 15.03 -5.08
N LEU A 411 -23.12 15.35 -4.94
CA LEU A 411 -22.52 15.92 -3.76
C LEU A 411 -21.74 17.21 -4.04
N PRO A 412 -22.39 18.30 -4.50
CA PRO A 412 -21.73 19.54 -4.91
C PRO A 412 -20.96 20.23 -3.78
N ALA A 413 -21.27 19.93 -2.52
CA ALA A 413 -20.55 20.43 -1.36
C ALA A 413 -19.06 20.01 -1.38
N PHE A 414 -18.74 18.83 -1.90
CA PHE A 414 -17.37 18.35 -2.01
C PHE A 414 -16.56 19.12 -3.06
N TRP A 415 -17.12 19.33 -4.23
CA TRP A 415 -16.48 20.13 -5.28
C TRP A 415 -16.19 21.56 -4.84
N ARG A 416 -17.07 22.14 -4.01
CA ARG A 416 -16.95 23.51 -3.49
C ARG A 416 -16.04 23.62 -2.27
N TYR A 417 -15.56 22.50 -1.74
CA TYR A 417 -14.71 22.49 -0.55
C TYR A 417 -13.39 23.24 -0.78
N ARG A 418 -13.11 24.16 0.14
CA ARG A 418 -11.86 24.96 0.17
C ARG A 418 -11.21 24.82 1.54
N ALA A 419 -9.91 24.58 1.55
CA ALA A 419 -9.14 24.65 2.80
C ALA A 419 -9.23 26.05 3.42
N ALA A 420 -9.32 26.10 4.75
CA ALA A 420 -9.24 27.35 5.49
C ALA A 420 -7.88 28.04 5.18
N ALA A 421 -7.89 29.36 5.08
CA ALA A 421 -6.65 30.11 4.95
C ALA A 421 -5.80 29.89 6.21
N VAL A 422 -4.57 29.42 6.06
CA VAL A 422 -3.59 29.45 7.14
C VAL A 422 -3.34 30.93 7.42
N LYS A 423 -3.78 31.40 8.62
CA LYS A 423 -3.47 32.74 9.10
C LYS A 423 -1.99 32.85 9.45
#